data_8e893c3a97ae1c2440ed211f6640ae8b
#
_entry.id   8e893c3a97ae1c2440ed211f6640ae8b
#
_cell.length_a   1.000
_cell.length_b   1.000
_cell.length_c   1.000
_cell.angle_alpha   90.00
_cell.angle_beta   90.00
_cell.angle_gamma   90.00
#
_symmetry.space_group_name_H-M   'P 1'
#
loop_
_entity.id
_entity.type
_entity.pdbx_description
1 polymer ?
#
loop_
_entity_poly.entity_id
_entity_poly.type
_entity_poly.pdbx_seq_one_letter_code
_entity_poly.pdbx_strand_id
1 'polypeptide(L)'
;MNFNLTAISYHFVGEPIYPGLHTLPFSDFKSQLRYLQEKYHLIFWDDLKDFVIFKRPLPPDSCILTFDDGTKDHLDIVLPELHFRKIPAIFFVLSRQPEEGVAMVHKVQMLTAQLGEVKFQSTFLEMCDEATKELY
;
A
#
# COMPACT_ATOMS: atom_id res chain seq x y z
N MET A 1 -21.09 -20.80 -4.84
CA MET A 1 -21.19 -19.36 -5.18
C MET A 1 -19.77 -18.84 -5.39
N ASN A 2 -19.45 -18.43 -6.60
CA ASN A 2 -18.16 -17.77 -6.86
C ASN A 2 -18.27 -16.32 -6.36
N PHE A 3 -17.56 -16.01 -5.30
CA PHE A 3 -17.45 -14.63 -4.81
C PHE A 3 -16.20 -14.02 -5.46
N ASN A 4 -16.38 -12.95 -6.22
CA ASN A 4 -15.27 -12.16 -6.72
C ASN A 4 -15.13 -10.93 -5.83
N LEU A 5 -14.26 -11.00 -4.83
CA LEU A 5 -13.79 -9.85 -4.10
C LEU A 5 -12.40 -9.49 -4.61
N THR A 6 -12.26 -8.29 -5.14
CA THR A 6 -10.98 -7.73 -5.52
C THR A 6 -10.46 -6.87 -4.36
N ALA A 7 -9.22 -7.07 -3.94
CA ALA A 7 -8.53 -6.18 -3.02
C ALA A 7 -7.40 -5.48 -3.76
N ILE A 8 -7.34 -4.16 -3.66
CA ILE A 8 -6.27 -3.35 -4.28
C ILE A 8 -5.52 -2.66 -3.15
N SER A 9 -4.22 -2.94 -3.08
CA SER A 9 -3.33 -2.36 -2.08
C SER A 9 -2.47 -1.26 -2.70
N TYR A 10 -2.37 -0.15 -1.98
CA TYR A 10 -1.53 0.99 -2.28
C TYR A 10 -0.50 1.20 -1.16
N HIS A 11 0.66 1.72 -1.53
CA HIS A 11 1.69 2.15 -0.59
C HIS A 11 1.94 3.66 -0.76
N PHE A 12 2.85 4.06 -1.63
CA PHE A 12 3.20 5.46 -1.83
C PHE A 12 2.39 6.09 -2.97
N VAL A 13 1.75 7.24 -2.70
CA VAL A 13 0.97 8.01 -3.68
C VAL A 13 1.48 9.45 -3.71
N GLY A 14 1.80 9.96 -4.89
CA GLY A 14 2.29 11.32 -5.09
C GLY A 14 3.71 11.36 -5.64
N GLU A 15 4.34 12.51 -5.52
CA GLU A 15 5.72 12.69 -5.96
C GLU A 15 6.71 11.95 -5.05
N PRO A 16 7.74 11.30 -5.60
CA PRO A 16 8.72 10.58 -4.81
C PRO A 16 9.51 11.55 -3.91
N ILE A 17 9.58 11.23 -2.62
CA ILE A 17 10.37 12.00 -1.64
C ILE A 17 11.86 11.88 -1.94
N TYR A 18 12.29 10.76 -2.53
CA TYR A 18 13.67 10.49 -2.93
C TYR A 18 13.72 10.03 -4.38
N PRO A 19 14.73 10.46 -5.16
CA PRO A 19 14.98 9.90 -6.49
C PRO A 19 15.11 8.37 -6.42
N GLY A 20 14.41 7.66 -7.32
CA GLY A 20 14.43 6.19 -7.34
C GLY A 20 13.41 5.50 -6.43
N LEU A 21 12.70 6.22 -5.56
CA LEU A 21 11.56 5.67 -4.85
C LEU A 21 10.38 5.53 -5.80
N HIS A 22 9.85 4.32 -5.93
CA HIS A 22 8.67 4.05 -6.74
C HIS A 22 7.41 4.53 -6.02
N THR A 23 6.77 5.53 -6.57
CA THR A 23 5.48 6.04 -6.10
C THR A 23 4.45 6.01 -7.21
N LEU A 24 3.18 5.93 -6.88
CA LEU A 24 2.10 6.12 -7.86
C LEU A 24 1.82 7.62 -8.02
N PRO A 25 2.02 8.21 -9.20
CA PRO A 25 1.70 9.61 -9.43
C PRO A 25 0.25 9.92 -9.08
N PHE A 26 0.00 11.09 -8.47
CA PHE A 26 -1.35 11.44 -8.03
C PHE A 26 -2.38 11.51 -9.18
N SER A 27 -1.94 11.90 -10.38
CA SER A 27 -2.78 11.87 -11.60
C SER A 27 -3.25 10.46 -11.94
N ASP A 28 -2.34 9.49 -11.82
CA ASP A 28 -2.60 8.09 -12.14
C ASP A 28 -3.48 7.46 -11.07
N PHE A 29 -3.22 7.76 -9.79
CA PHE A 29 -4.09 7.38 -8.69
C PHE A 29 -5.54 7.85 -8.91
N LYS A 30 -5.75 9.13 -9.25
CA LYS A 30 -7.09 9.66 -9.58
C LYS A 30 -7.74 8.94 -10.77
N SER A 31 -6.96 8.58 -11.76
CA SER A 31 -7.44 7.85 -12.93
C SER A 31 -7.84 6.42 -12.59
N GLN A 32 -7.05 5.75 -11.75
CA GLN A 32 -7.38 4.43 -11.20
C GLN A 32 -8.66 4.49 -10.36
N LEU A 33 -8.80 5.47 -9.45
CA LEU A 33 -10.01 5.62 -8.64
C LEU A 33 -11.26 5.78 -9.51
N ARG A 34 -11.18 6.56 -10.58
CA ARG A 34 -12.29 6.72 -11.53
C ARG A 34 -12.67 5.39 -12.18
N TYR A 35 -11.68 4.67 -12.69
CA TYR A 35 -11.88 3.35 -13.28
C TYR A 35 -12.54 2.37 -12.29
N LEU A 36 -12.06 2.37 -11.04
CA LEU A 36 -12.60 1.50 -10.01
C LEU A 36 -14.05 1.84 -9.65
N GLN A 37 -14.40 3.12 -9.56
CA GLN A 37 -15.78 3.55 -9.34
C GLN A 37 -16.73 3.16 -10.50
N GLU A 38 -16.21 3.09 -11.73
CA GLU A 38 -16.99 2.71 -12.91
C GLU A 38 -17.17 1.19 -13.06
N LYS A 39 -16.21 0.40 -12.57
CA LYS A 39 -16.14 -1.04 -12.83
C LYS A 39 -16.48 -1.91 -11.64
N TYR A 40 -16.38 -1.38 -10.42
CA TYR A 40 -16.50 -2.16 -9.21
C TYR A 40 -17.48 -1.53 -8.23
N HIS A 41 -18.06 -2.39 -7.40
CA HIS A 41 -18.78 -1.96 -6.21
C HIS A 41 -17.80 -1.79 -5.05
N LEU A 42 -17.44 -0.54 -4.73
CA LEU A 42 -16.50 -0.24 -3.65
C LEU A 42 -17.19 -0.44 -2.30
N ILE A 43 -16.73 -1.40 -1.52
CA ILE A 43 -17.36 -1.84 -0.28
C ILE A 43 -16.73 -1.20 0.95
N PHE A 44 -17.52 -1.02 2.00
CA PHE A 44 -17.06 -0.58 3.31
C PHE A 44 -16.50 -1.75 4.14
N TRP A 45 -15.76 -1.41 5.18
CA TRP A 45 -15.27 -2.40 6.16
C TRP A 45 -16.41 -3.24 6.76
N ASP A 46 -17.55 -2.61 7.06
CA ASP A 46 -18.68 -3.32 7.65
C ASP A 46 -19.27 -4.37 6.70
N ASP A 47 -19.29 -4.11 5.39
CA ASP A 47 -19.73 -5.09 4.39
C ASP A 47 -18.79 -6.31 4.38
N LEU A 48 -17.47 -6.07 4.40
CA LEU A 48 -16.47 -7.13 4.47
C LEU A 48 -16.59 -7.92 5.77
N LYS A 49 -16.74 -7.24 6.90
CA LYS A 49 -16.93 -7.88 8.21
C LYS A 49 -18.18 -8.76 8.22
N ASP A 50 -19.29 -8.25 7.73
CA ASP A 50 -20.56 -9.01 7.65
C ASP A 50 -20.45 -10.23 6.74
N PHE A 51 -19.74 -10.10 5.63
CA PHE A 51 -19.44 -11.23 4.76
C PHE A 51 -18.59 -12.31 5.48
N VAL A 52 -17.53 -11.93 6.16
CA VAL A 52 -16.62 -12.88 6.82
C VAL A 52 -17.30 -13.55 8.02
N ILE A 53 -17.95 -12.77 8.88
CA ILE A 53 -18.49 -13.24 10.16
C ILE A 53 -19.86 -13.89 9.96
N PHE A 54 -20.76 -13.22 9.28
CA PHE A 54 -22.17 -13.63 9.16
C PHE A 54 -22.53 -14.29 7.83
N LYS A 55 -21.51 -14.46 6.93
CA LYS A 55 -21.70 -15.05 5.60
C LYS A 55 -22.74 -14.32 4.73
N ARG A 56 -22.92 -13.01 4.99
CA ARG A 56 -23.77 -12.17 4.14
C ARG A 56 -23.12 -12.00 2.78
N PRO A 57 -23.85 -12.19 1.66
CA PRO A 57 -23.26 -12.07 0.33
C PRO A 57 -22.84 -10.62 0.05
N LEU A 58 -21.66 -10.46 -0.58
CA LEU A 58 -21.25 -9.19 -1.12
C LEU A 58 -21.95 -8.89 -2.46
N PRO A 59 -22.11 -7.62 -2.82
CA PRO A 59 -22.51 -7.24 -4.17
C PRO A 59 -21.61 -7.86 -5.23
N PRO A 60 -22.11 -8.09 -6.46
CA PRO A 60 -21.25 -8.47 -7.59
C PRO A 60 -20.13 -7.45 -7.82
N ASP A 61 -18.98 -7.93 -8.28
CA ASP A 61 -17.81 -7.11 -8.58
C ASP A 61 -17.37 -6.22 -7.40
N SER A 62 -17.43 -6.75 -6.18
CA SER A 62 -17.00 -6.05 -4.99
C SER A 62 -15.50 -5.79 -5.00
N CYS A 63 -15.12 -4.56 -4.63
CA CYS A 63 -13.72 -4.17 -4.49
C CYS A 63 -13.50 -3.41 -3.18
N ILE A 64 -12.37 -3.69 -2.53
CA ILE A 64 -11.92 -2.98 -1.34
C ILE A 64 -10.55 -2.36 -1.60
N LEU A 65 -10.38 -1.10 -1.17
CA LEU A 65 -9.09 -0.42 -1.25
C LEU A 65 -8.39 -0.47 0.09
N THR A 66 -7.10 -0.78 0.06
CA THR A 66 -6.25 -0.80 1.24
C THR A 66 -5.01 0.07 1.02
N PHE A 67 -4.53 0.66 2.10
CA PHE A 67 -3.33 1.49 2.12
C PHE A 67 -2.44 1.02 3.26
N ASP A 68 -1.22 0.64 2.94
CA ASP A 68 -0.30 0.04 3.90
C ASP A 68 0.71 1.06 4.43
N ASP A 69 1.27 0.78 5.61
CA ASP A 69 2.34 1.51 6.30
C ASP A 69 1.95 2.83 6.98
N GLY A 70 0.83 3.46 6.65
CA GLY A 70 0.40 4.72 7.27
C GLY A 70 1.35 5.89 6.98
N THR A 71 1.80 6.00 5.74
CA THR A 71 2.73 7.05 5.30
C THR A 71 2.05 8.44 5.28
N LYS A 72 2.86 9.50 5.29
CA LYS A 72 2.34 10.89 5.38
C LYS A 72 1.48 11.28 4.18
N ASP A 73 1.79 10.79 2.99
CA ASP A 73 1.00 11.01 1.78
C ASP A 73 -0.41 10.42 1.87
N HIS A 74 -0.61 9.36 2.66
CA HIS A 74 -1.96 8.85 2.92
C HIS A 74 -2.84 9.89 3.61
N LEU A 75 -2.27 10.64 4.56
CA LEU A 75 -3.00 11.71 5.27
C LEU A 75 -3.16 12.95 4.40
N ASP A 76 -2.09 13.38 3.74
CA ASP A 76 -2.01 14.68 3.07
C ASP A 76 -2.63 14.66 1.67
N ILE A 77 -2.62 13.52 0.98
CA ILE A 77 -3.00 13.39 -0.43
C ILE A 77 -4.16 12.41 -0.62
N VAL A 78 -4.02 11.18 -0.11
CA VAL A 78 -4.97 10.10 -0.37
C VAL A 78 -6.30 10.33 0.32
N LEU A 79 -6.28 10.57 1.63
CA LEU A 79 -7.49 10.72 2.44
C LEU A 79 -8.40 11.87 1.96
N PRO A 80 -7.89 13.07 1.64
CA PRO A 80 -8.70 14.13 1.05
C PRO A 80 -9.37 13.74 -0.26
N GLU A 81 -8.68 13.06 -1.16
CA GLU A 81 -9.23 12.61 -2.45
C GLU A 81 -10.31 11.54 -2.28
N LEU A 82 -10.06 10.53 -1.41
CA LEU A 82 -11.05 9.51 -1.10
C LEU A 82 -12.30 10.10 -0.44
N HIS A 83 -12.11 11.04 0.50
CA HIS A 83 -13.22 11.74 1.15
C HIS A 83 -14.05 12.55 0.15
N PHE A 84 -13.40 13.31 -0.72
CA PHE A 84 -14.07 14.07 -1.78
C PHE A 84 -14.92 13.17 -2.69
N ARG A 85 -14.42 11.99 -3.04
CA ARG A 85 -15.12 11.01 -3.89
C ARG A 85 -16.07 10.10 -3.13
N LYS A 86 -16.09 10.15 -1.79
CA LYS A 86 -16.85 9.24 -0.92
C LYS A 86 -16.49 7.77 -1.16
N ILE A 87 -15.20 7.50 -1.38
CA ILE A 87 -14.66 6.15 -1.58
C ILE A 87 -14.22 5.59 -0.23
N PRO A 88 -14.75 4.41 0.17
CA PRO A 88 -14.28 3.72 1.37
C PRO A 88 -12.91 3.09 1.17
N ALA A 89 -12.10 3.06 2.22
CA ALA A 89 -10.80 2.40 2.22
C ALA A 89 -10.40 1.97 3.64
N ILE A 90 -9.45 1.04 3.71
CA ILE A 90 -8.83 0.60 4.96
C ILE A 90 -7.37 1.08 4.95
N PHE A 91 -6.95 1.67 6.06
CA PHE A 91 -5.56 2.08 6.27
C PHE A 91 -4.92 1.17 7.33
N PHE A 92 -3.88 0.44 6.93
CA PHE A 92 -3.05 -0.33 7.84
C PHE A 92 -1.88 0.52 8.29
N VAL A 93 -1.88 0.89 9.56
CA VAL A 93 -0.83 1.72 10.14
C VAL A 93 0.08 0.89 11.03
N LEU A 94 1.37 1.23 11.04
CA LEU A 94 2.34 0.54 11.87
C LEU A 94 2.04 0.81 13.35
N SER A 95 1.78 -0.24 14.13
CA SER A 95 1.43 -0.15 15.55
C SER A 95 2.60 0.23 16.46
N ARG A 96 3.84 0.02 15.98
CA ARG A 96 5.07 0.44 16.65
C ARG A 96 5.78 1.46 15.79
N GLN A 97 5.87 2.68 16.29
CA GLN A 97 6.81 3.64 15.72
C GLN A 97 8.21 3.28 16.26
N PRO A 98 9.22 3.13 15.39
CA PRO A 98 10.60 3.00 15.85
C PRO A 98 10.98 4.24 16.67
N GLU A 99 11.82 4.07 17.68
CA GLU A 99 12.35 5.18 18.50
C GLU A 99 13.00 6.27 17.63
N GLU A 100 13.50 5.90 16.44
CA GLU A 100 14.12 6.79 15.45
C GLU A 100 13.13 7.37 14.41
N GLY A 101 11.83 7.19 14.56
CA GLY A 101 10.80 7.83 13.73
C GLY A 101 10.58 7.24 12.33
N VAL A 102 11.40 6.29 11.86
CA VAL A 102 11.27 5.67 10.52
C VAL A 102 11.27 4.15 10.64
N ALA A 103 10.25 3.50 10.07
CA ALA A 103 10.18 2.05 10.04
C ALA A 103 11.33 1.42 9.23
N MET A 104 11.78 0.23 9.64
CA MET A 104 12.90 -0.46 8.98
C MET A 104 12.62 -0.69 7.49
N VAL A 105 11.41 -1.07 7.12
CA VAL A 105 11.01 -1.26 5.72
C VAL A 105 11.23 0.00 4.90
N HIS A 106 10.88 1.16 5.44
CA HIS A 106 11.09 2.44 4.74
C HIS A 106 12.57 2.81 4.66
N LYS A 107 13.38 2.50 5.70
CA LYS A 107 14.85 2.68 5.64
C LYS A 107 15.45 1.85 4.51
N VAL A 108 15.04 0.58 4.38
CA VAL A 108 15.50 -0.30 3.30
C VAL A 108 15.08 0.25 1.93
N GLN A 109 13.83 0.65 1.76
CA GLN A 109 13.34 1.23 0.51
C GLN A 109 14.10 2.50 0.13
N MET A 110 14.36 3.38 1.09
CA MET A 110 15.13 4.62 0.86
C MET A 110 16.58 4.32 0.47
N LEU A 111 17.24 3.39 1.16
CA LEU A 111 18.60 2.98 0.83
C LEU A 111 18.69 2.34 -0.55
N THR A 112 17.73 1.47 -0.90
CA THR A 112 17.66 0.86 -2.23
C THR A 112 17.45 1.93 -3.30
N ALA A 113 16.58 2.90 -3.07
CA ALA A 113 16.35 4.02 -3.99
C ALA A 113 17.60 4.88 -4.19
N GLN A 114 18.36 5.15 -3.12
CA GLN A 114 19.57 5.97 -3.19
C GLN A 114 20.76 5.26 -3.82
N LEU A 115 20.97 4.00 -3.52
CA LEU A 115 22.13 3.23 -3.98
C LEU A 115 21.91 2.59 -5.35
N GLY A 116 20.66 2.36 -5.71
CA GLY A 116 20.26 1.44 -6.77
C GLY A 116 20.28 -0.02 -6.29
N GLU A 117 19.40 -0.84 -6.88
CA GLU A 117 19.16 -2.22 -6.44
C GLU A 117 20.44 -3.08 -6.41
N VAL A 118 21.24 -3.05 -7.48
CA VAL A 118 22.46 -3.85 -7.60
C VAL A 118 23.49 -3.50 -6.53
N LYS A 119 23.71 -2.20 -6.29
CA LYS A 119 24.65 -1.74 -5.28
C LYS A 119 24.14 -2.01 -3.87
N PHE A 120 22.85 -1.85 -3.63
CA PHE A 120 22.24 -2.19 -2.35
C PHE A 120 22.44 -3.67 -2.04
N GLN A 121 22.11 -4.57 -2.98
CA GLN A 121 22.28 -6.00 -2.81
C GLN A 121 23.75 -6.39 -2.52
N SER A 122 24.70 -5.89 -3.31
CA SER A 122 26.12 -6.21 -3.09
C SER A 122 26.60 -5.75 -1.72
N THR A 123 26.27 -4.52 -1.33
CA THR A 123 26.62 -3.99 -0.01
C THR A 123 25.98 -4.78 1.13
N PHE A 124 24.71 -5.14 0.98
CA PHE A 124 24.00 -5.95 1.96
C PHE A 124 24.66 -7.31 2.14
N LEU A 125 24.96 -8.01 1.04
CA LEU A 125 25.63 -9.32 1.09
C LEU A 125 27.05 -9.24 1.67
N GLU A 126 27.80 -8.17 1.42
CA GLU A 126 29.11 -7.95 2.04
C GLU A 126 29.02 -7.81 3.57
N MET A 127 27.91 -7.28 4.09
CA MET A 127 27.66 -7.09 5.53
C MET A 127 27.07 -8.33 6.21
N CYS A 128 26.57 -9.31 5.43
CA CYS A 128 26.00 -10.53 5.97
C CYS A 128 27.10 -11.54 6.35
N ASP A 129 26.80 -12.37 7.36
CA ASP A 129 27.62 -13.54 7.67
C ASP A 129 27.50 -14.63 6.59
N GLU A 130 28.39 -15.61 6.62
CA GLU A 130 28.41 -16.69 5.63
C GLU A 130 27.12 -17.52 5.63
N ALA A 131 26.50 -17.73 6.80
CA ALA A 131 25.25 -18.49 6.91
C ALA A 131 24.07 -17.75 6.23
N THR A 132 24.05 -16.42 6.29
CA THR A 132 23.04 -15.60 5.61
C THR A 132 23.27 -15.55 4.10
N LYS A 133 24.54 -15.53 3.65
CA LYS A 133 24.89 -15.53 2.22
C LYS A 133 24.45 -16.79 1.48
N GLU A 134 24.39 -17.94 2.17
CA GLU A 134 23.92 -19.20 1.58
C GLU A 134 22.39 -19.23 1.33
N LEU A 135 21.64 -18.27 1.87
CA LEU A 135 20.17 -18.19 1.73
C LEU A 135 19.73 -17.37 0.52
N TYR A 136 20.62 -16.60 -0.10
CA TYR A 136 20.38 -15.69 -1.21
C TYR A 136 21.37 -15.89 -2.38
#